data_282665eb7b9e30775bd32472cbe3e5ce
#
_entry.id   282665eb7b9e30775bd32472cbe3e5ce
#
_cell.length_a   1.000
_cell.length_b   1.000
_cell.length_c   1.000
_cell.angle_alpha   90.00
_cell.angle_beta   90.00
_cell.angle_gamma   90.00
#
_symmetry.space_group_name_H-M   'P 1'
#
loop_
_entity.id
_entity.type
_entity.pdbx_description
1 polymer ?
#
loop_
_entity_poly.entity_id
_entity_poly.type
_entity_poly.pdbx_seq_one_letter_code
_entity_poly.pdbx_strand_id
1 'polypeptide(L)'
;GNEGYVVSYSPDFDERVTQCPWATQFAEMGMQKAGTVYCTHLDKSIVRGFNPALVYEVPQSLHEHDCCIQTARNANFPEGAVYQKHKEYLKGFDYHCGHNFKTYSDICTSIFGAGGAAISAEALRRFSDAYGEDMADVLVSYKNTDFNLV
;
A
#
# COMPACT_ATOMS: atom_id res chain seq x y z
N GLY A 1 -7.67 12.36 -2.29
CA GLY A 1 -7.97 11.05 -1.72
C GLY A 1 -8.44 10.08 -2.79
N ASN A 2 -8.83 8.89 -2.38
CA ASN A 2 -9.50 7.96 -3.28
C ASN A 2 -10.91 8.47 -3.58
N GLU A 3 -11.36 8.26 -4.83
CA GLU A 3 -12.74 8.43 -5.23
C GLU A 3 -13.26 7.09 -5.77
N GLY A 4 -14.53 6.80 -5.51
CA GLY A 4 -15.12 5.55 -5.93
C GLY A 4 -16.57 5.42 -5.47
N TYR A 5 -17.15 4.26 -5.73
CA TYR A 5 -18.52 3.95 -5.32
C TYR A 5 -18.70 2.45 -5.08
N VAL A 6 -19.63 2.12 -4.19
CA VAL A 6 -20.00 0.75 -3.89
C VAL A 6 -21.04 0.26 -4.90
N VAL A 7 -20.82 -0.92 -5.46
CA VAL A 7 -21.73 -1.58 -6.40
C VAL A 7 -22.66 -2.56 -5.68
N SER A 8 -22.11 -3.29 -4.70
CA SER A 8 -22.85 -4.29 -3.92
C SER A 8 -22.32 -4.35 -2.49
N TYR A 9 -23.20 -4.59 -1.53
CA TYR A 9 -22.87 -4.82 -0.13
C TYR A 9 -22.95 -6.30 0.27
N SER A 10 -23.79 -7.08 -0.40
CA SER A 10 -24.07 -8.47 -0.01
C SER A 10 -24.56 -9.26 -1.24
N PRO A 11 -24.24 -10.58 -1.36
CA PRO A 11 -23.37 -11.34 -0.45
C PRO A 11 -21.89 -10.92 -0.53
N ASP A 12 -21.44 -10.47 -1.71
CA ASP A 12 -20.11 -9.94 -1.95
C ASP A 12 -20.14 -8.41 -1.79
N PHE A 13 -19.15 -7.85 -1.11
CA PHE A 13 -18.92 -6.42 -1.17
C PHE A 13 -18.09 -6.09 -2.40
N ASP A 14 -18.65 -5.29 -3.29
CA ASP A 14 -18.01 -4.83 -4.52
C ASP A 14 -17.85 -3.32 -4.53
N GLU A 15 -16.63 -2.85 -4.73
CA GLU A 15 -16.29 -1.44 -4.85
C GLU A 15 -15.58 -1.15 -6.16
N ARG A 16 -15.84 0.05 -6.70
CA ARG A 16 -15.11 0.64 -7.82
C ARG A 16 -14.36 1.86 -7.35
N VAL A 17 -13.04 1.84 -7.48
CA VAL A 17 -12.19 3.02 -7.21
C VAL A 17 -11.85 3.64 -8.55
N THR A 18 -12.30 4.89 -8.76
CA THR A 18 -12.13 5.62 -10.03
C THR A 18 -10.97 6.61 -9.99
N GLN A 19 -10.50 6.98 -8.79
CA GLN A 19 -9.32 7.81 -8.59
C GLN A 19 -8.54 7.29 -7.38
N CYS A 20 -7.23 7.14 -7.54
CA CYS A 20 -6.33 6.67 -6.50
C CYS A 20 -4.98 7.40 -6.59
N PRO A 21 -4.51 8.03 -5.50
CA PRO A 21 -3.22 8.72 -5.47
C PRO A 21 -2.04 7.81 -5.84
N TRP A 22 -2.09 6.53 -5.48
CA TRP A 22 -1.07 5.56 -5.86
C TRP A 22 -1.00 5.36 -7.37
N ALA A 23 -2.15 5.20 -8.03
CA ALA A 23 -2.20 5.05 -9.49
C ALA A 23 -1.68 6.30 -10.19
N THR A 24 -2.05 7.49 -9.70
CA THR A 24 -1.55 8.78 -10.20
C THR A 24 -0.02 8.85 -10.05
N GLN A 25 0.51 8.55 -8.87
CA GLN A 25 1.95 8.62 -8.61
C GLN A 25 2.76 7.65 -9.48
N PHE A 26 2.30 6.40 -9.61
CA PHE A 26 2.96 5.44 -10.50
C PHE A 26 2.93 5.88 -11.97
N ALA A 27 1.84 6.52 -12.40
CA ALA A 27 1.72 7.06 -13.75
C ALA A 27 2.70 8.23 -13.98
N GLU A 28 2.78 9.18 -13.05
CA GLU A 28 3.72 10.32 -13.10
C GLU A 28 5.19 9.87 -13.14
N MET A 29 5.49 8.76 -12.45
CA MET A 29 6.83 8.16 -12.47
C MET A 29 7.10 7.31 -13.72
N GLY A 30 6.13 7.08 -14.61
CA GLY A 30 6.25 6.17 -15.76
C GLY A 30 6.37 4.69 -15.35
N MET A 31 5.86 4.33 -14.17
CA MET A 31 6.02 3.00 -13.55
C MET A 31 4.69 2.23 -13.44
N GLN A 32 3.75 2.42 -14.35
CA GLN A 32 2.42 1.79 -14.30
C GLN A 32 2.50 0.25 -14.18
N LYS A 33 3.43 -0.39 -14.90
CA LYS A 33 3.63 -1.85 -14.81
C LYS A 33 4.04 -2.31 -13.41
N ALA A 34 4.91 -1.55 -12.74
CA ALA A 34 5.27 -1.83 -11.35
C ALA A 34 4.07 -1.57 -10.42
N GLY A 35 3.30 -0.53 -10.69
CA GLY A 35 2.05 -0.22 -9.99
C GLY A 35 1.03 -1.34 -10.08
N THR A 36 0.84 -1.95 -11.26
CA THR A 36 -0.04 -3.13 -11.42
C THR A 36 0.37 -4.26 -10.49
N VAL A 37 1.66 -4.62 -10.45
CA VAL A 37 2.18 -5.67 -9.57
C VAL A 37 1.97 -5.31 -8.09
N TYR A 38 2.32 -4.08 -7.72
CA TYR A 38 2.17 -3.58 -6.35
C TYR A 38 0.72 -3.67 -5.87
N CYS A 39 -0.22 -3.08 -6.61
CA CYS A 39 -1.63 -3.05 -6.23
C CYS A 39 -2.29 -4.44 -6.23
N THR A 40 -1.89 -5.34 -7.14
CA THR A 40 -2.40 -6.73 -7.17
C THR A 40 -2.13 -7.47 -5.85
N HIS A 41 -1.03 -7.18 -5.19
CA HIS A 41 -0.62 -7.90 -3.99
C HIS A 41 -0.87 -7.15 -2.69
N LEU A 42 -0.75 -5.81 -2.69
CA LEU A 42 -0.82 -5.00 -1.48
C LEU A 42 -2.18 -5.10 -0.79
N ASP A 43 -3.25 -4.79 -1.52
CA ASP A 43 -4.60 -4.74 -0.93
C ASP A 43 -5.02 -6.11 -0.39
N LYS A 44 -4.74 -7.18 -1.14
CA LYS A 44 -4.95 -8.56 -0.66
C LYS A 44 -4.16 -8.89 0.60
N SER A 45 -2.92 -8.41 0.69
CA SER A 45 -2.04 -8.65 1.84
C SER A 45 -2.53 -7.92 3.08
N ILE A 46 -2.99 -6.67 2.94
CA ILE A 46 -3.56 -5.89 4.04
C ILE A 46 -4.81 -6.57 4.59
N VAL A 47 -5.75 -6.92 3.71
CA VAL A 47 -7.00 -7.57 4.12
C VAL A 47 -6.75 -8.93 4.76
N ARG A 48 -5.85 -9.74 4.20
CA ARG A 48 -5.49 -11.04 4.78
C ARG A 48 -4.80 -10.91 6.13
N GLY A 49 -3.99 -9.87 6.34
CA GLY A 49 -3.38 -9.57 7.63
C GLY A 49 -4.40 -9.20 8.70
N PHE A 50 -5.47 -8.50 8.30
CA PHE A 50 -6.58 -8.15 9.19
C PHE A 50 -7.54 -9.32 9.44
N ASN A 51 -7.95 -10.02 8.38
CA ASN A 51 -8.87 -11.15 8.44
C ASN A 51 -8.48 -12.22 7.42
N PRO A 52 -7.70 -13.24 7.81
CA PRO A 52 -7.22 -14.28 6.89
C PRO A 52 -8.34 -15.18 6.32
N ALA A 53 -9.52 -15.16 6.92
CA ALA A 53 -10.68 -15.91 6.44
C ALA A 53 -11.45 -15.17 5.33
N LEU A 54 -11.24 -13.87 5.17
CA LEU A 54 -11.88 -13.07 4.14
C LEU A 54 -11.17 -13.22 2.79
N VAL A 55 -11.88 -13.71 1.79
CA VAL A 55 -11.36 -13.77 0.42
C VAL A 55 -11.54 -12.39 -0.22
N TYR A 56 -10.42 -11.73 -0.46
CA TYR A 56 -10.38 -10.42 -1.08
C TYR A 56 -9.64 -10.45 -2.41
N GLU A 57 -10.25 -9.87 -3.43
CA GLU A 57 -9.76 -9.90 -4.81
C GLU A 57 -9.68 -8.50 -5.40
N VAL A 58 -8.66 -8.28 -6.23
CA VAL A 58 -8.49 -7.08 -7.05
C VAL A 58 -8.31 -7.52 -8.50
N PRO A 59 -9.42 -7.88 -9.20
CA PRO A 59 -9.34 -8.42 -10.55
C PRO A 59 -8.97 -7.38 -11.61
N GLN A 60 -9.07 -6.09 -11.29
CA GLN A 60 -8.80 -5.00 -12.22
C GLN A 60 -8.18 -3.82 -11.48
N SER A 61 -7.23 -3.13 -12.09
CA SER A 61 -6.57 -1.97 -11.50
C SER A 61 -6.61 -0.74 -12.41
N LEU A 62 -6.55 0.46 -11.81
CA LEU A 62 -6.45 1.75 -12.49
C LEU A 62 -5.18 1.94 -13.33
N HIS A 63 -4.20 1.06 -13.20
CA HIS A 63 -2.99 1.14 -14.02
C HIS A 63 -3.22 0.71 -15.47
N GLU A 64 -4.29 -0.05 -15.73
CA GLU A 64 -4.59 -0.66 -17.02
C GLU A 64 -6.04 -0.41 -17.48
N HIS A 65 -6.88 0.12 -16.58
CA HIS A 65 -8.32 0.29 -16.80
C HIS A 65 -8.84 1.60 -16.18
N ASP A 66 -10.10 1.92 -16.42
CA ASP A 66 -10.75 3.15 -15.94
C ASP A 66 -11.10 3.13 -14.44
N CYS A 67 -11.05 1.96 -13.80
CA CYS A 67 -11.26 1.80 -12.36
C CYS A 67 -10.54 0.56 -11.81
N CYS A 68 -10.24 0.59 -10.51
CA CYS A 68 -9.99 -0.65 -9.78
C CYS A 68 -11.32 -1.31 -9.44
N ILE A 69 -11.34 -2.64 -9.48
CA ILE A 69 -12.41 -3.47 -8.92
C ILE A 69 -11.85 -4.12 -7.67
N GLN A 70 -12.54 -3.93 -6.56
CA GLN A 70 -12.20 -4.55 -5.28
C GLN A 70 -13.40 -5.35 -4.80
N THR A 71 -13.21 -6.63 -4.50
CA THR A 71 -14.29 -7.54 -4.11
C THR A 71 -13.92 -8.31 -2.85
N ALA A 72 -14.74 -8.19 -1.81
CA ALA A 72 -14.67 -9.06 -0.63
C ALA A 72 -15.79 -10.10 -0.70
N ARG A 73 -15.41 -11.37 -0.89
CA ARG A 73 -16.37 -12.46 -1.08
C ARG A 73 -17.08 -12.82 0.22
N ASN A 74 -18.41 -12.97 0.14
CA ASN A 74 -19.28 -13.31 1.28
C ASN A 74 -19.09 -12.38 2.49
N ALA A 75 -18.76 -11.11 2.26
CA ALA A 75 -18.59 -10.11 3.32
C ALA A 75 -19.91 -9.79 4.03
N ASN A 76 -21.05 -9.88 3.32
CA ASN A 76 -22.39 -9.69 3.86
C ASN A 76 -22.54 -8.38 4.66
N PHE A 77 -22.01 -7.27 4.16
CA PHE A 77 -22.17 -5.98 4.81
C PHE A 77 -23.62 -5.51 4.72
N PRO A 78 -24.13 -4.84 5.76
CA PRO A 78 -25.42 -4.17 5.68
C PRO A 78 -25.39 -3.08 4.61
N GLU A 79 -26.46 -2.95 3.84
CA GLU A 79 -26.57 -1.89 2.84
C GLU A 79 -26.44 -0.51 3.49
N GLY A 80 -25.62 0.34 2.90
CA GLY A 80 -25.35 1.69 3.42
C GLY A 80 -24.55 1.73 4.73
N ALA A 81 -23.95 0.62 5.15
CA ALA A 81 -23.09 0.61 6.34
C ALA A 81 -21.93 1.59 6.21
N VAL A 82 -21.77 2.45 7.22
CA VAL A 82 -20.66 3.40 7.33
C VAL A 82 -19.83 3.02 8.54
N TYR A 83 -18.57 2.71 8.29
CA TYR A 83 -17.62 2.39 9.34
C TYR A 83 -16.69 3.59 9.59
N GLN A 84 -16.55 3.99 10.85
CA GLN A 84 -15.64 5.06 11.23
C GLN A 84 -14.27 4.50 11.57
N LYS A 85 -13.24 5.21 11.15
CA LYS A 85 -11.86 4.89 11.55
C LYS A 85 -11.66 5.16 13.02
N HIS A 86 -11.07 4.21 13.72
CA HIS A 86 -10.60 4.38 15.09
C HIS A 86 -9.31 5.20 15.08
N LYS A 87 -9.42 6.49 15.35
CA LYS A 87 -8.29 7.44 15.26
C LYS A 87 -7.13 7.06 16.19
N GLU A 88 -7.43 6.43 17.31
CA GLU A 88 -6.46 5.96 18.30
C GLU A 88 -5.51 4.86 17.78
N TYR A 89 -5.91 4.15 16.72
CA TYR A 89 -5.09 3.10 16.11
C TYR A 89 -4.35 3.59 14.84
N LEU A 90 -4.61 4.81 14.40
CA LEU A 90 -3.94 5.34 13.22
C LEU A 90 -2.50 5.70 13.55
N LYS A 91 -1.57 5.19 12.77
CA LYS A 91 -0.17 5.62 12.78
C LYS A 91 0.04 6.78 11.82
N GLY A 92 1.06 7.59 12.08
CA GLY A 92 1.46 8.67 11.18
C GLY A 92 1.93 8.16 9.81
N PHE A 93 1.90 9.03 8.82
CA PHE A 93 2.36 8.65 7.47
C PHE A 93 3.86 8.34 7.42
N ASP A 94 4.65 8.99 8.27
CA ASP A 94 6.06 8.71 8.51
C ASP A 94 6.31 7.26 8.95
N TYR A 95 5.47 6.73 9.84
CA TYR A 95 5.51 5.32 10.26
C TYR A 95 5.32 4.37 9.06
N HIS A 96 4.35 4.65 8.17
CA HIS A 96 4.13 3.85 6.96
C HIS A 96 5.31 3.92 5.99
N CYS A 97 5.86 5.11 5.79
CA CYS A 97 7.02 5.31 4.94
C CYS A 97 8.26 4.58 5.49
N GLY A 98 8.52 4.69 6.80
CA GLY A 98 9.60 4.00 7.47
C GLY A 98 9.46 2.48 7.39
N HIS A 99 8.25 1.96 7.59
CA HIS A 99 7.95 0.53 7.43
C HIS A 99 8.25 0.05 6.00
N ASN A 100 7.74 0.74 4.99
CA ASN A 100 8.00 0.40 3.60
C ASN A 100 9.49 0.42 3.27
N PHE A 101 10.18 1.52 3.61
CA PHE A 101 11.60 1.65 3.32
C PHE A 101 12.43 0.54 3.97
N LYS A 102 12.17 0.25 5.27
CA LYS A 102 12.85 -0.84 5.97
C LYS A 102 12.58 -2.19 5.33
N THR A 103 11.31 -2.52 5.09
CA THR A 103 10.91 -3.83 4.55
C THR A 103 11.51 -4.07 3.17
N TYR A 104 11.42 -3.10 2.25
CA TYR A 104 12.02 -3.24 0.93
C TYR A 104 13.55 -3.31 0.99
N SER A 105 14.19 -2.54 1.87
CA SER A 105 15.64 -2.60 2.08
C SER A 105 16.09 -3.97 2.57
N ASP A 106 15.37 -4.54 3.53
CA ASP A 106 15.65 -5.88 4.07
C ASP A 106 15.47 -6.97 3.00
N ILE A 107 14.39 -6.91 2.23
CA ILE A 107 14.11 -7.84 1.12
C ILE A 107 15.20 -7.73 0.04
N CYS A 108 15.52 -6.53 -0.42
CA CYS A 108 16.56 -6.31 -1.42
C CYS A 108 17.91 -6.83 -0.94
N THR A 109 18.27 -6.57 0.31
CA THR A 109 19.52 -7.04 0.89
C THR A 109 19.53 -8.56 1.04
N SER A 110 18.41 -9.17 1.42
CA SER A 110 18.29 -10.63 1.54
C SER A 110 18.44 -11.35 0.19
N ILE A 111 17.93 -10.74 -0.89
CA ILE A 111 17.98 -11.33 -2.22
C ILE A 111 19.33 -11.08 -2.91
N PHE A 112 19.85 -9.86 -2.83
CA PHE A 112 20.98 -9.37 -3.63
C PHE A 112 22.25 -9.10 -2.80
N GLY A 113 22.24 -9.35 -1.49
CA GLY A 113 23.39 -9.11 -0.61
C GLY A 113 23.84 -7.64 -0.63
N ALA A 114 25.14 -7.43 -0.80
CA ALA A 114 25.74 -6.10 -0.86
C ALA A 114 25.17 -5.22 -1.98
N GLY A 115 24.75 -5.81 -3.10
CA GLY A 115 24.08 -5.11 -4.19
C GLY A 115 22.72 -4.55 -3.74
N GLY A 116 21.94 -5.30 -2.98
CA GLY A 116 20.66 -4.85 -2.43
C GLY A 116 20.83 -3.71 -1.42
N ALA A 117 21.84 -3.81 -0.56
CA ALA A 117 22.18 -2.73 0.36
C ALA A 117 22.58 -1.44 -0.39
N ALA A 118 23.35 -1.55 -1.47
CA ALA A 118 23.72 -0.41 -2.32
C ALA A 118 22.48 0.24 -3.00
N ILE A 119 21.55 -0.57 -3.48
CA ILE A 119 20.28 -0.08 -4.06
C ILE A 119 19.48 0.71 -3.00
N SER A 120 19.36 0.18 -1.78
CA SER A 120 18.64 0.85 -0.70
C SER A 120 19.30 2.18 -0.30
N ALA A 121 20.63 2.21 -0.23
CA ALA A 121 21.39 3.43 0.05
C ALA A 121 21.19 4.48 -1.05
N GLU A 122 21.22 4.08 -2.32
CA GLU A 122 20.98 4.97 -3.44
C GLU A 122 19.54 5.49 -3.46
N ALA A 123 18.55 4.66 -3.13
CA ALA A 123 17.16 5.09 -3.01
C ALA A 123 17.01 6.16 -1.90
N LEU A 124 17.64 5.96 -0.73
CA LEU A 124 17.63 6.92 0.35
C LEU A 124 18.32 8.24 -0.04
N ARG A 125 19.46 8.16 -0.73
CA ARG A 125 20.17 9.34 -1.23
C ARG A 125 19.28 10.16 -2.18
N ARG A 126 18.63 9.51 -3.15
CA ARG A 126 17.71 10.19 -4.10
C ARG A 126 16.51 10.79 -3.37
N PHE A 127 16.00 10.12 -2.36
CA PHE A 127 14.92 10.65 -1.54
C PHE A 127 15.38 11.91 -0.78
N SER A 128 16.58 11.87 -0.19
CA SER A 128 17.19 13.02 0.48
C SER A 128 17.40 14.19 -0.47
N ASP A 129 17.90 13.94 -1.68
CA ASP A 129 18.11 14.98 -2.70
C ASP A 129 16.78 15.66 -3.11
N ALA A 130 15.68 14.88 -3.15
CA ALA A 130 14.38 15.38 -3.59
C ALA A 130 13.58 16.08 -2.47
N TYR A 131 13.70 15.60 -1.23
CA TYR A 131 12.82 15.99 -0.12
C TYR A 131 13.55 16.54 1.10
N GLY A 132 14.89 16.52 1.11
CA GLY A 132 15.74 17.02 2.19
C GLY A 132 16.22 15.93 3.16
N GLU A 133 17.34 16.23 3.84
CA GLU A 133 17.99 15.32 4.79
C GLU A 133 17.07 14.99 5.98
N ASP A 134 16.37 15.99 6.52
CA ASP A 134 15.44 15.78 7.64
C ASP A 134 14.38 14.71 7.35
N MET A 135 13.87 14.67 6.13
CA MET A 135 12.87 13.66 5.72
C MET A 135 13.53 12.28 5.56
N ALA A 136 14.77 12.22 5.09
CA ALA A 136 15.52 10.97 5.00
C ALA A 136 15.85 10.41 6.40
N ASP A 137 16.21 11.28 7.34
CA ASP A 137 16.47 10.90 8.73
C ASP A 137 15.23 10.30 9.42
N VAL A 138 14.04 10.81 9.10
CA VAL A 138 12.78 10.21 9.57
C VAL A 138 12.67 8.76 9.10
N LEU A 139 12.95 8.44 7.82
CA LEU A 139 12.93 7.06 7.33
C LEU A 139 13.94 6.17 8.05
N VAL A 140 15.16 6.69 8.25
CA VAL A 140 16.25 5.95 8.91
C VAL A 140 15.95 5.71 10.39
N SER A 141 15.21 6.59 11.06
CA SER A 141 14.84 6.43 12.48
C SER A 141 14.07 5.14 12.75
N TYR A 142 13.37 4.62 11.75
CA TYR A 142 12.57 3.38 11.83
C TYR A 142 13.38 2.10 11.57
N LYS A 143 14.68 2.18 11.27
CA LYS A 143 15.49 0.99 10.88
C LYS A 143 15.50 -0.16 11.90
N ASN A 144 15.32 0.15 13.18
CA ASN A 144 15.30 -0.82 14.28
C ASN A 144 13.89 -1.10 14.82
N THR A 145 12.86 -0.56 14.18
CA THR A 145 11.47 -0.76 14.60
C THR A 145 11.02 -2.17 14.23
N ASP A 146 10.45 -2.88 15.19
CA ASP A 146 9.71 -4.11 14.91
C ASP A 146 8.27 -3.77 14.57
N PHE A 147 7.95 -3.82 13.28
CA PHE A 147 6.61 -3.50 12.77
C PHE A 147 5.60 -4.64 12.94
N ASN A 148 6.00 -5.81 13.49
CA ASN A 148 5.10 -6.91 13.80
C ASN A 148 4.50 -6.80 15.21
N LEU A 149 5.02 -5.88 16.02
CA LEU A 149 4.47 -5.59 17.33
C LEU A 149 3.40 -4.50 17.22
N VAL A 150 2.20 -4.80 17.71
CA VAL A 150 1.05 -3.90 17.74
C VAL A 150 0.90 -3.27 19.11
#